data_0da35b470b0b26a686c91d4313cc070d
#
_entry.id   0da35b470b0b26a686c91d4313cc070d
#
_cell.length_a   1.000
_cell.length_b   1.000
_cell.length_c   1.000
_cell.angle_alpha   90.00
_cell.angle_beta   90.00
_cell.angle_gamma   90.00
#
_symmetry.space_group_name_H-M   'P 1'
#
loop_
_entity.id
_entity.type
_entity.pdbx_description
1 polymer ?
#
loop_
_entity_poly.entity_id
_entity_poly.type
_entity_poly.pdbx_seq_one_letter_code
_entity_poly.pdbx_strand_id
1 'polypeptide(L)'
;MLNYTISKSTEPPYFITFKFQPELEFLTAYLFLVGDRRCYEWIKEGIHSVMNQDTESIERDVEWYGAIIQRETTFIYPTLEEDSSKGDTVSTEDFDRILTAYFQEKEKYDIFKKQRTKR
;
A
#
# COMPACT_ATOMS: atom_id res chain seq x y z
N MET A 1 -3.30 -17.10 1.20
CA MET A 1 -3.80 -15.77 0.72
C MET A 1 -4.01 -14.83 1.90
N LEU A 2 -3.52 -13.61 1.81
CA LEU A 2 -3.63 -12.62 2.87
C LEU A 2 -5.05 -12.07 2.94
N ASN A 3 -5.65 -12.11 4.13
CA ASN A 3 -7.01 -11.63 4.37
C ASN A 3 -6.98 -10.21 4.95
N TYR A 4 -7.97 -9.41 4.58
CA TYR A 4 -8.09 -8.07 5.12
C TYR A 4 -9.55 -7.66 5.27
N THR A 5 -9.78 -6.66 6.13
CA THR A 5 -11.06 -5.97 6.24
C THR A 5 -10.84 -4.50 5.96
N ILE A 6 -11.89 -3.83 5.48
CA ILE A 6 -11.84 -2.42 5.13
C ILE A 6 -12.64 -1.63 6.17
N SER A 7 -12.02 -0.58 6.71
CA SER A 7 -12.69 0.36 7.62
C SER A 7 -12.74 1.73 6.97
N LYS A 8 -13.92 2.32 6.90
CA LYS A 8 -14.15 3.63 6.30
C LYS A 8 -14.89 4.53 7.28
N SER A 9 -14.42 5.76 7.44
CA SER A 9 -15.11 6.77 8.21
C SER A 9 -16.23 7.36 7.35
N THR A 10 -17.42 7.55 7.93
CA THR A 10 -18.56 8.21 7.27
C THR A 10 -18.71 9.66 7.69
N GLU A 11 -17.92 10.09 8.69
CA GLU A 11 -17.92 11.45 9.22
C GLU A 11 -16.49 11.96 9.37
N PRO A 12 -16.28 13.29 9.43
CA PRO A 12 -14.93 13.82 9.63
C PRO A 12 -14.33 13.39 10.98
N PRO A 13 -13.01 13.13 11.06
CA PRO A 13 -12.08 13.12 9.92
C PRO A 13 -12.28 11.91 9.01
N TYR A 14 -12.25 12.15 7.70
CA TYR A 14 -12.45 11.08 6.71
C TYR A 14 -11.18 10.27 6.51
N PHE A 15 -11.30 8.94 6.60
CA PHE A 15 -10.19 8.05 6.36
C PHE A 15 -10.68 6.69 5.88
N ILE A 16 -9.79 5.96 5.22
CA ILE A 16 -9.99 4.57 4.81
C ILE A 16 -8.74 3.80 5.22
N THR A 17 -8.92 2.63 5.80
CA THR A 17 -7.80 1.80 6.19
C THR A 17 -8.12 0.32 5.97
N PHE A 18 -7.10 -0.44 5.60
CA PHE A 18 -7.16 -1.89 5.49
C PHE A 18 -6.53 -2.49 6.75
N LYS A 19 -7.21 -3.47 7.32
CA LYS A 19 -6.69 -4.22 8.46
C LYS A 19 -6.48 -5.66 8.06
N PHE A 20 -5.31 -6.19 8.38
CA PHE A 20 -4.91 -7.54 7.99
C PHE A 20 -4.94 -8.50 9.17
N GLN A 21 -5.13 -9.78 8.89
CA GLN A 21 -5.00 -10.86 9.87
C GLN A 21 -4.06 -11.92 9.31
N PRO A 22 -2.87 -12.13 9.95
CA PRO A 22 -2.38 -11.40 11.12
C PRO A 22 -2.09 -9.92 10.82
N GLU A 23 -1.99 -9.11 11.86
CA GLU A 23 -1.77 -7.67 11.72
C GLU A 23 -0.45 -7.37 11.02
N LEU A 24 -0.47 -6.48 10.03
CA LEU A 24 0.70 -6.04 9.27
C LEU A 24 0.74 -4.52 9.32
N GLU A 25 1.25 -3.98 10.43
CA GLU A 25 1.19 -2.53 10.67
C GLU A 25 1.98 -1.70 9.65
N PHE A 26 3.10 -2.22 9.15
CA PHE A 26 3.91 -1.49 8.17
C PHE A 26 3.24 -1.45 6.81
N LEU A 27 2.63 -2.56 6.40
CA LEU A 27 1.86 -2.59 5.15
C LEU A 27 0.66 -1.65 5.24
N THR A 28 -0.06 -1.67 6.36
CA THR A 28 -1.19 -0.77 6.58
C THR A 28 -0.77 0.69 6.45
N ALA A 29 0.33 1.07 7.09
CA ALA A 29 0.85 2.44 7.04
C ALA A 29 1.32 2.83 5.65
N TYR A 30 2.00 1.91 4.96
CA TYR A 30 2.46 2.13 3.59
C TYR A 30 1.29 2.45 2.66
N LEU A 31 0.24 1.63 2.70
CA LEU A 31 -0.95 1.84 1.87
C LEU A 31 -1.61 3.19 2.15
N PHE A 32 -1.71 3.54 3.42
CA PHE A 32 -2.32 4.81 3.82
C PHE A 32 -1.60 6.01 3.19
N LEU A 33 -0.29 5.89 2.97
CA LEU A 33 0.54 6.96 2.42
C LEU A 33 0.61 6.96 0.89
N VAL A 34 -0.01 5.98 0.22
CA VAL A 34 -0.16 6.01 -1.25
C VAL A 34 -1.21 7.08 -1.56
N GLY A 35 -0.75 8.29 -1.86
CA GLY A 35 -1.60 9.48 -1.87
C GLY A 35 -2.44 9.67 -3.11
N ASP A 36 -1.93 9.34 -4.29
CA ASP A 36 -2.63 9.63 -5.54
C ASP A 36 -2.35 8.55 -6.60
N ARG A 37 -3.03 8.70 -7.74
CA ARG A 37 -2.89 7.75 -8.85
C ARG A 37 -1.47 7.70 -9.39
N ARG A 38 -0.76 8.81 -9.44
CA ARG A 38 0.62 8.83 -9.92
C ARG A 38 1.52 7.97 -9.04
N CYS A 39 1.39 8.08 -7.73
CA CYS A 39 2.14 7.27 -6.77
C CYS A 39 1.79 5.79 -6.95
N TYR A 40 0.51 5.47 -7.04
CA TYR A 40 0.01 4.11 -7.25
C TYR A 40 0.60 3.51 -8.52
N GLU A 41 0.53 4.23 -9.64
CA GLU A 41 1.03 3.73 -10.92
C GLU A 41 2.56 3.53 -10.90
N TRP A 42 3.27 4.41 -10.21
CA TRP A 42 4.72 4.29 -10.04
C TRP A 42 5.09 3.01 -9.29
N ILE A 43 4.35 2.67 -8.23
CA ILE A 43 4.57 1.43 -7.49
C ILE A 43 4.22 0.22 -8.35
N LYS A 44 3.11 0.26 -9.08
CA LYS A 44 2.69 -0.81 -10.00
C LYS A 44 3.74 -1.05 -11.08
N GLU A 45 4.33 0.01 -11.61
CA GLU A 45 5.42 -0.11 -12.59
C GLU A 45 6.59 -0.89 -12.01
N GLY A 46 6.96 -0.59 -10.74
CA GLY A 46 8.02 -1.34 -10.06
C GLY A 46 7.69 -2.82 -9.90
N ILE A 47 6.45 -3.13 -9.55
CA ILE A 47 6.00 -4.52 -9.44
C ILE A 47 6.14 -5.23 -10.79
N HIS A 48 5.67 -4.59 -11.86
CA HIS A 48 5.75 -5.17 -13.21
C HIS A 48 7.19 -5.40 -13.65
N SER A 49 8.10 -4.49 -13.33
CA SER A 49 9.52 -4.65 -13.67
C SER A 49 10.14 -5.90 -13.06
N VAL A 50 9.85 -6.17 -11.79
CA VAL A 50 10.40 -7.37 -11.15
C VAL A 50 9.68 -8.64 -11.62
N MET A 51 8.38 -8.57 -11.84
CA MET A 51 7.61 -9.73 -12.33
C MET A 51 7.99 -10.11 -13.75
N ASN A 52 8.35 -9.14 -14.59
CA ASN A 52 8.82 -9.36 -15.95
C ASN A 52 10.32 -9.63 -16.04
N GLN A 53 11.01 -9.68 -14.88
CA GLN A 53 12.45 -9.96 -14.79
C GLN A 53 13.34 -8.89 -15.44
N ASP A 54 12.82 -7.67 -15.57
CA ASP A 54 13.61 -6.54 -16.05
C ASP A 54 14.65 -6.11 -15.01
N THR A 55 14.34 -6.34 -13.74
CA THR A 55 15.24 -6.11 -12.63
C THR A 55 14.97 -7.15 -11.54
N GLU A 56 15.95 -7.46 -10.70
CA GLU A 56 15.80 -8.41 -9.60
C GLU A 56 15.11 -7.80 -8.41
N SER A 57 15.34 -6.50 -8.17
CA SER A 57 14.83 -5.82 -7.00
C SER A 57 14.65 -4.34 -7.32
N ILE A 58 13.62 -3.75 -6.76
CA ILE A 58 13.36 -2.33 -6.93
C ILE A 58 12.77 -1.77 -5.63
N GLU A 59 13.10 -0.53 -5.30
CA GLU A 59 12.53 0.13 -4.13
C GLU A 59 11.52 1.18 -4.55
N ARG A 60 10.41 1.22 -3.81
CA ARG A 60 9.36 2.24 -3.98
C ARG A 60 8.97 2.78 -2.62
N ASP A 61 9.48 3.94 -2.27
CA ASP A 61 9.23 4.57 -0.99
C ASP A 61 8.04 5.49 -1.04
N VAL A 62 7.26 5.51 0.05
CA VAL A 62 6.18 6.46 0.25
C VAL A 62 6.43 7.14 1.58
N GLU A 63 6.84 8.38 1.55
CA GLU A 63 7.19 9.18 2.73
C GLU A 63 8.13 8.45 3.69
N TRP A 64 7.62 7.98 4.83
CA TRP A 64 8.41 7.37 5.89
C TRP A 64 8.50 5.85 5.82
N TYR A 65 7.94 5.25 4.78
CA TYR A 65 7.96 3.79 4.61
C TYR A 65 8.49 3.45 3.23
N GLY A 66 9.21 2.35 3.16
CA GLY A 66 9.74 1.86 1.90
C GLY A 66 9.26 0.45 1.61
N ALA A 67 9.27 0.09 0.34
CA ALA A 67 8.98 -1.27 -0.10
C ALA A 67 10.13 -1.73 -0.99
N ILE A 68 10.78 -2.82 -0.59
CA ILE A 68 11.76 -3.51 -1.43
C ILE A 68 11.02 -4.62 -2.14
N ILE A 69 10.80 -4.45 -3.43
CA ILE A 69 9.98 -5.34 -4.23
C ILE A 69 10.89 -6.28 -4.99
N GLN A 70 10.76 -7.57 -4.72
CA GLN A 70 11.43 -8.63 -5.45
C GLN A 70 10.36 -9.52 -6.06
N ARG A 71 10.75 -10.40 -6.97
CA ARG A 71 9.78 -11.21 -7.70
C ARG A 71 8.86 -12.03 -6.81
N GLU A 72 9.40 -12.65 -5.77
CA GLU A 72 8.61 -13.51 -4.89
C GLU A 72 8.09 -12.82 -3.66
N THR A 73 8.89 -11.91 -3.07
CA THR A 73 8.53 -11.25 -1.82
C THR A 73 8.73 -9.75 -1.90
N THR A 74 7.92 -9.04 -1.12
CA THR A 74 8.03 -7.60 -0.93
C THR A 74 8.17 -7.35 0.56
N PHE A 75 9.19 -6.56 0.92
CA PHE A 75 9.47 -6.19 2.31
C PHE A 75 9.15 -4.72 2.51
N ILE A 76 8.25 -4.43 3.45
CA ILE A 76 7.83 -3.07 3.77
C ILE A 76 8.41 -2.69 5.13
N TYR A 77 9.09 -1.56 5.19
CA TYR A 77 9.86 -1.17 6.37
C TYR A 77 9.80 0.34 6.61
N PRO A 78 10.00 0.79 7.86
CA PRO A 78 10.08 2.22 8.16
C PRO A 78 11.46 2.75 7.79
N THR A 79 11.52 3.79 6.95
CA THR A 79 12.78 4.32 6.43
C THR A 79 13.59 5.10 7.46
N LEU A 80 12.96 5.60 8.52
CA LEU A 80 13.60 6.39 9.55
C LEU A 80 14.07 5.58 10.78
N GLU A 81 13.78 4.27 10.78
CA GLU A 81 14.20 3.39 11.87
C GLU A 81 15.61 2.86 11.61
N GLU A 82 16.42 2.79 12.67
CA GLU A 82 17.76 2.22 12.57
C GLU A 82 17.74 0.69 12.56
N ASP A 83 16.69 0.11 13.14
CA ASP A 83 16.55 -1.35 13.20
C ASP A 83 16.03 -1.88 11.87
N SER A 84 16.95 -2.42 11.06
CA SER A 84 16.63 -2.94 9.73
C SER A 84 15.83 -4.23 9.75
N SER A 85 15.61 -4.83 10.93
CA SER A 85 14.80 -6.04 11.05
C SER A 85 13.29 -5.73 11.12
N LYS A 86 12.92 -4.49 11.40
CA LYS A 86 11.51 -4.10 11.50
C LYS A 86 10.88 -3.98 10.12
N GLY A 87 9.74 -4.63 9.94
CA GLY A 87 9.01 -4.56 8.69
C GLY A 87 8.06 -5.72 8.54
N ASP A 88 7.33 -5.70 7.46
CA ASP A 88 6.40 -6.76 7.08
C ASP A 88 6.85 -7.37 5.77
N THR A 89 6.88 -8.70 5.70
CA THR A 89 7.18 -9.41 4.46
C THR A 89 5.89 -10.07 3.95
N VAL A 90 5.56 -9.80 2.70
CA VAL A 90 4.41 -10.43 2.03
C VAL A 90 4.86 -10.93 0.67
N SER A 91 4.09 -11.83 0.05
CA SER A 91 4.39 -12.19 -1.34
C SER A 91 4.14 -10.97 -2.23
N THR A 92 4.93 -10.84 -3.29
CA THR A 92 4.75 -9.72 -4.23
C THR A 92 3.40 -9.83 -4.94
N GLU A 93 2.93 -11.05 -5.18
CA GLU A 93 1.60 -11.28 -5.73
C GLU A 93 0.51 -10.72 -4.80
N ASP A 94 0.60 -10.98 -3.50
CA ASP A 94 -0.33 -10.42 -2.51
C ASP A 94 -0.21 -8.91 -2.43
N PHE A 95 1.02 -8.39 -2.43
CA PHE A 95 1.25 -6.96 -2.39
C PHE A 95 0.58 -6.25 -3.58
N ASP A 96 0.74 -6.81 -4.78
CA ASP A 96 0.12 -6.28 -6.00
C ASP A 96 -1.41 -6.30 -5.89
N ARG A 97 -1.97 -7.42 -5.47
CA ARG A 97 -3.43 -7.58 -5.32
C ARG A 97 -4.01 -6.60 -4.29
N ILE A 98 -3.33 -6.48 -3.16
CA ILE A 98 -3.79 -5.62 -2.07
C ILE A 98 -3.65 -4.14 -2.43
N LEU A 99 -2.54 -3.77 -3.05
CA LEU A 99 -2.34 -2.39 -3.52
C LEU A 99 -3.43 -1.97 -4.51
N THR A 100 -3.75 -2.86 -5.44
CA THR A 100 -4.81 -2.61 -6.43
C THR A 100 -6.17 -2.45 -5.75
N ALA A 101 -6.50 -3.37 -4.83
CA ALA A 101 -7.77 -3.33 -4.11
C ALA A 101 -7.88 -2.05 -3.25
N TYR A 102 -6.80 -1.69 -2.57
CA TYR A 102 -6.78 -0.49 -1.73
C TYR A 102 -7.04 0.76 -2.56
N PHE A 103 -6.33 0.89 -3.69
CA PHE A 103 -6.45 2.11 -4.49
C PHE A 103 -7.83 2.23 -5.14
N GLN A 104 -8.43 1.12 -5.57
CA GLN A 104 -9.80 1.11 -6.10
C GLN A 104 -10.79 1.59 -5.03
N GLU A 105 -10.67 1.08 -3.82
CA GLU A 105 -11.55 1.50 -2.72
C GLU A 105 -11.30 2.96 -2.33
N LYS A 106 -10.04 3.39 -2.36
CA LYS A 106 -9.68 4.77 -2.06
C LYS A 106 -10.31 5.73 -3.07
N GLU A 107 -10.27 5.41 -4.35
CA GLU A 107 -10.88 6.26 -5.38
C GLU A 107 -12.39 6.40 -5.16
N LYS A 108 -13.08 5.31 -4.86
CA LYS A 108 -14.51 5.33 -4.55
C LYS A 108 -14.78 6.19 -3.32
N TYR A 109 -13.96 6.04 -2.30
CA TYR A 109 -14.12 6.78 -1.07
C TYR A 109 -13.84 8.27 -1.26
N ASP A 110 -12.88 8.63 -2.08
CA ASP A 110 -12.59 10.03 -2.39
C ASP A 110 -13.77 10.70 -3.10
N ILE A 111 -14.46 9.98 -3.98
CA ILE A 111 -15.69 10.47 -4.63
C ILE A 111 -16.78 10.69 -3.57
N PHE A 112 -16.98 9.73 -2.69
CA PHE A 112 -17.94 9.84 -1.59
C PHE A 112 -17.64 11.06 -0.73
N LYS A 113 -16.38 11.25 -0.35
CA LYS A 113 -15.94 12.37 0.49
C LYS A 113 -16.20 13.72 -0.18
N LYS A 114 -15.93 13.83 -1.48
CA LYS A 114 -16.19 15.04 -2.26
C LYS A 114 -17.68 15.37 -2.28
N GLN A 115 -18.55 14.37 -2.46
CA GLN A 115 -19.99 14.56 -2.45
C GLN A 115 -20.48 15.04 -1.09
N ARG A 116 -19.89 14.54 0.00
CA ARG A 116 -20.29 14.93 1.37
C ARG A 116 -19.83 16.33 1.75
N THR A 117 -18.74 16.80 1.18
CA THR A 117 -18.17 18.12 1.51
C THR A 117 -18.62 19.22 0.56
N LYS A 118 -19.33 18.87 -0.50
CA LYS A 118 -19.77 19.78 -1.54
C LYS A 118 -21.10 20.44 -1.18
N ARG A 119 -21.08 21.44 -0.29
CA ARG A 119 -22.26 22.19 0.11
C ARG A 119 -21.96 23.65 0.30
#